data_21c25c1b20f2783a81d722971f8919f2
#
_entry.id   21c25c1b20f2783a81d722971f8919f2
#
_cell.length_a   1.000
_cell.length_b   1.000
_cell.length_c   1.000
_cell.angle_alpha   90.00
_cell.angle_beta   90.00
_cell.angle_gamma   90.00
#
_symmetry.space_group_name_H-M   'P 1'
#
loop_
_entity.id
_entity.type
_entity.pdbx_description
1 polymer ?
#
loop_
_entity_poly.entity_id
_entity_poly.type
_entity_poly.pdbx_seq_one_letter_code
_entity_poly.pdbx_strand_id
1 'polypeptide(L)'
;MTPEETQKAATLIWEKWDADELLDELPEDCRPQTELEAHAIQSVFPRVSGQPQAGWKIAATSKAGQQHIKVDGPLAGVILKGRILENGAECSLNANAMGVIEAEFAFRFGELVPPRERVYTAEEVLSRVSELCLTVEIPDTRFKALGGKLQLLAECACAWWLVKSEPVTMNWRDLDFKSHQVTVAKNGEKVAEGSGANVLEDPREALSWLVNDVGSRGVSIGAGELVTTGTCVVPVPVSPGDEILADFGVLGQVETRFN
;
A
#
# COMPACT_ATOMS: atom_id res chain seq x y z
N MET A 1 14.30 11.09 17.65
CA MET A 1 13.94 12.36 16.92
C MET A 1 13.05 13.23 17.77
N THR A 2 13.21 14.55 17.72
CA THR A 2 12.28 15.53 18.30
C THR A 2 11.02 15.67 17.42
N PRO A 3 9.91 16.25 17.94
CA PRO A 3 8.74 16.58 17.12
C PRO A 3 9.07 17.51 15.94
N GLU A 4 9.99 18.45 16.10
CA GLU A 4 10.43 19.37 15.06
C GLU A 4 11.20 18.66 13.95
N GLU A 5 12.11 17.75 14.30
CA GLU A 5 12.85 16.92 13.33
C GLU A 5 11.91 16.00 12.55
N THR A 6 10.95 15.39 13.25
CA THR A 6 9.91 14.54 12.65
C THR A 6 9.05 15.33 11.66
N GLN A 7 8.60 16.53 12.07
CA GLN A 7 7.84 17.43 11.20
C GLN A 7 8.66 17.86 9.97
N LYS A 8 9.93 18.21 10.16
CA LYS A 8 10.86 18.58 9.08
C LYS A 8 11.00 17.48 8.06
N ALA A 9 11.25 16.24 8.50
CA ALA A 9 11.38 15.09 7.61
C ALA A 9 10.09 14.85 6.79
N ALA A 10 8.93 14.82 7.46
CA ALA A 10 7.65 14.62 6.78
C ALA A 10 7.34 15.73 5.78
N THR A 11 7.64 17.00 6.12
CA THR A 11 7.44 18.15 5.23
C THR A 11 8.34 18.04 4.00
N LEU A 12 9.63 17.73 4.16
CA LEU A 12 10.54 17.56 3.03
C LEU A 12 10.10 16.46 2.08
N ILE A 13 9.68 15.29 2.60
CA ILE A 13 9.19 14.19 1.77
C ILE A 13 7.90 14.64 1.05
N TRP A 14 6.96 15.28 1.76
CA TRP A 14 5.71 15.72 1.17
C TRP A 14 5.89 16.78 0.08
N GLU A 15 6.74 17.79 0.32
CA GLU A 15 7.05 18.82 -0.67
C GLU A 15 7.62 18.23 -1.96
N LYS A 16 8.49 17.21 -1.86
CA LYS A 16 9.02 16.50 -3.02
C LYS A 16 7.94 15.65 -3.70
N TRP A 17 7.07 15.04 -2.90
CA TRP A 17 5.94 14.27 -3.42
C TRP A 17 4.94 15.14 -4.19
N ASP A 18 4.64 16.33 -3.66
CA ASP A 18 3.71 17.27 -4.28
C ASP A 18 4.30 17.99 -5.50
N ALA A 19 5.62 18.14 -5.54
CA ALA A 19 6.36 18.78 -6.64
C ALA A 19 6.82 17.80 -7.74
N ASP A 20 6.49 16.50 -7.64
CA ASP A 20 7.02 15.46 -8.53
C ASP A 20 8.56 15.45 -8.61
N GLU A 21 9.22 15.68 -7.47
CA GLU A 21 10.68 15.69 -7.36
C GLU A 21 11.19 14.56 -6.46
N LEU A 22 12.48 14.22 -6.61
CA LEU A 22 13.14 13.19 -5.82
C LEU A 22 14.20 13.80 -4.87
N LEU A 23 14.34 13.15 -3.70
CA LEU A 23 15.43 13.36 -2.75
C LEU A 23 16.57 12.37 -3.02
N ASP A 24 17.81 12.76 -2.74
CA ASP A 24 18.91 11.80 -2.63
C ASP A 24 18.75 10.98 -1.34
N GLU A 25 18.54 11.66 -0.22
CA GLU A 25 18.27 11.11 1.11
C GLU A 25 17.74 12.23 2.03
N LEU A 26 17.16 11.84 3.16
CA LEU A 26 16.81 12.83 4.20
C LEU A 26 18.09 13.43 4.81
N PRO A 27 18.11 14.74 5.11
CA PRO A 27 19.19 15.38 5.87
C PRO A 27 19.49 14.65 7.18
N GLU A 28 20.75 14.62 7.57
CA GLU A 28 21.21 13.88 8.77
C GLU A 28 20.46 14.27 10.04
N ASP A 29 20.11 15.55 10.17
CA ASP A 29 19.44 16.14 11.33
C ASP A 29 17.92 15.79 11.41
N CYS A 30 17.36 15.11 10.41
CA CYS A 30 15.97 14.63 10.42
C CYS A 30 15.82 13.23 9.79
N ARG A 31 16.94 12.51 9.61
CA ARG A 31 16.93 11.13 9.10
C ARG A 31 16.61 10.15 10.23
N PRO A 32 15.59 9.27 10.06
CA PRO A 32 15.24 8.29 11.09
C PRO A 32 16.36 7.28 11.31
N GLN A 33 16.65 6.95 12.55
CA GLN A 33 17.64 5.96 12.97
C GLN A 33 16.98 4.66 13.48
N THR A 34 15.67 4.67 13.68
CA THR A 34 14.89 3.54 14.15
C THR A 34 13.56 3.45 13.38
N GLU A 35 12.95 2.26 13.37
CA GLU A 35 11.62 2.08 12.77
C GLU A 35 10.56 2.94 13.47
N LEU A 36 10.66 3.10 14.81
CA LEU A 36 9.76 3.95 15.55
C LEU A 36 9.81 5.42 15.08
N GLU A 37 11.01 5.94 14.81
CA GLU A 37 11.18 7.28 14.26
C GLU A 37 10.64 7.39 12.83
N ALA A 38 10.87 6.38 11.99
CA ALA A 38 10.31 6.34 10.64
C ALA A 38 8.77 6.34 10.65
N HIS A 39 8.16 5.54 11.53
CA HIS A 39 6.69 5.55 11.71
C HIS A 39 6.17 6.85 12.32
N ALA A 40 6.94 7.51 13.18
CA ALA A 40 6.58 8.84 13.66
C ALA A 40 6.53 9.87 12.50
N ILE A 41 7.47 9.79 11.54
CA ILE A 41 7.44 10.62 10.33
C ILE A 41 6.18 10.32 9.50
N GLN A 42 5.85 9.05 9.26
CA GLN A 42 4.61 8.66 8.56
C GLN A 42 3.36 9.27 9.20
N SER A 43 3.27 9.22 10.53
CA SER A 43 2.10 9.70 11.27
C SER A 43 1.82 11.20 11.09
N VAL A 44 2.80 11.95 10.61
CA VAL A 44 2.69 13.40 10.35
C VAL A 44 2.13 13.70 8.95
N PHE A 45 2.15 12.75 8.01
CA PHE A 45 1.71 12.98 6.62
C PHE A 45 0.28 13.52 6.51
N PRO A 46 -0.74 13.04 7.26
CA PRO A 46 -2.07 13.64 7.18
C PRO A 46 -2.09 15.14 7.49
N ARG A 47 -1.23 15.59 8.41
CA ARG A 47 -1.12 17.00 8.78
C ARG A 47 -0.37 17.83 7.75
N VAL A 48 0.78 17.35 7.24
CA VAL A 48 1.60 18.12 6.28
C VAL A 48 0.96 18.18 4.90
N SER A 49 0.24 17.14 4.49
CA SER A 49 -0.48 17.10 3.23
C SER A 49 -1.84 17.82 3.26
N GLY A 50 -2.39 18.07 4.44
CA GLY A 50 -3.77 18.53 4.59
C GLY A 50 -4.82 17.48 4.16
N GLN A 51 -4.42 16.23 4.00
CA GLN A 51 -5.29 15.13 3.56
C GLN A 51 -5.48 14.12 4.71
N PRO A 52 -6.69 13.68 5.02
CA PRO A 52 -6.89 12.66 6.05
C PRO A 52 -6.29 11.32 5.61
N GLN A 53 -5.81 10.54 6.57
CA GLN A 53 -5.53 9.13 6.36
C GLN A 53 -6.81 8.41 5.96
N ALA A 54 -6.71 7.55 4.95
CA ALA A 54 -7.83 6.73 4.46
C ALA A 54 -7.59 5.23 4.68
N GLY A 55 -6.38 4.85 5.05
CA GLY A 55 -6.03 3.47 5.30
C GLY A 55 -4.54 3.20 5.29
N TRP A 56 -4.20 1.95 4.95
CA TRP A 56 -2.85 1.41 4.99
C TRP A 56 -2.57 0.54 3.77
N LYS A 57 -1.32 0.50 3.36
CA LYS A 57 -0.79 -0.46 2.40
C LYS A 57 0.24 -1.36 3.05
N ILE A 58 0.49 -2.53 2.48
CA ILE A 58 1.54 -3.45 2.91
C ILE A 58 2.50 -3.69 1.75
N ALA A 59 3.70 -3.15 1.84
CA ALA A 59 4.77 -3.42 0.88
C ALA A 59 5.56 -4.69 1.27
N ALA A 60 6.26 -5.27 0.30
CA ALA A 60 7.20 -6.38 0.50
C ALA A 60 6.58 -7.64 1.14
N THR A 61 5.38 -8.01 0.71
CA THR A 61 4.68 -9.21 1.22
C THR A 61 5.22 -10.52 0.67
N SER A 62 6.08 -10.49 -0.33
CA SER A 62 6.77 -11.67 -0.88
C SER A 62 8.27 -11.65 -0.62
N LYS A 63 8.91 -12.83 -0.59
CA LYS A 63 10.37 -12.92 -0.46
C LYS A 63 11.11 -12.20 -1.58
N ALA A 64 10.59 -12.26 -2.80
CA ALA A 64 11.16 -11.53 -3.94
C ALA A 64 11.05 -10.01 -3.75
N GLY A 65 9.90 -9.50 -3.28
CA GLY A 65 9.72 -8.09 -2.94
C GLY A 65 10.68 -7.63 -1.84
N GLN A 66 10.83 -8.41 -0.76
CA GLN A 66 11.77 -8.12 0.31
C GLN A 66 13.22 -8.00 -0.18
N GLN A 67 13.64 -8.93 -1.05
CA GLN A 67 14.98 -8.90 -1.65
C GLN A 67 15.17 -7.70 -2.58
N HIS A 68 14.14 -7.36 -3.36
CA HIS A 68 14.17 -6.25 -4.32
C HIS A 68 14.40 -4.91 -3.63
N ILE A 69 13.65 -4.60 -2.57
CA ILE A 69 13.80 -3.36 -1.82
C ILE A 69 14.72 -3.49 -0.60
N LYS A 70 15.41 -4.63 -0.45
CA LYS A 70 16.44 -4.91 0.57
C LYS A 70 15.93 -4.74 2.01
N VAL A 71 14.78 -5.32 2.29
CA VAL A 71 14.17 -5.36 3.64
C VAL A 71 14.05 -6.80 4.14
N ASP A 72 13.86 -6.97 5.43
CA ASP A 72 13.80 -8.27 6.13
C ASP A 72 12.37 -8.73 6.44
N GLY A 73 11.37 -7.94 6.05
CA GLY A 73 9.94 -8.23 6.28
C GLY A 73 9.03 -7.25 5.57
N PRO A 74 7.71 -7.40 5.74
CA PRO A 74 6.73 -6.47 5.21
C PRO A 74 6.85 -5.08 5.84
N LEU A 75 6.40 -4.05 5.13
CA LEU A 75 6.39 -2.65 5.58
C LEU A 75 4.98 -2.08 5.50
N ALA A 76 4.53 -1.44 6.59
CA ALA A 76 3.26 -0.72 6.62
C ALA A 76 3.42 0.73 6.16
N GLY A 77 2.58 1.16 5.24
CA GLY A 77 2.54 2.55 4.75
C GLY A 77 1.16 3.17 4.90
N VAL A 78 1.10 4.47 5.22
CA VAL A 78 -0.15 5.24 5.27
C VAL A 78 -0.64 5.54 3.87
N ILE A 79 -1.95 5.36 3.62
CA ILE A 79 -2.64 5.83 2.41
C ILE A 79 -3.41 7.11 2.74
N LEU A 80 -3.16 8.17 1.97
CA LEU A 80 -3.88 9.43 2.07
C LEU A 80 -5.14 9.41 1.20
N LYS A 81 -6.22 10.05 1.65
CA LYS A 81 -7.52 10.04 0.96
C LYS A 81 -7.44 10.56 -0.48
N GLY A 82 -6.68 11.60 -0.73
CA GLY A 82 -6.52 12.19 -2.06
C GLY A 82 -5.68 11.32 -3.02
N ARG A 83 -5.15 10.20 -2.56
CA ARG A 83 -4.38 9.24 -3.36
C ARG A 83 -5.18 8.00 -3.76
N ILE A 84 -6.46 7.94 -3.37
CA ILE A 84 -7.38 6.87 -3.79
C ILE A 84 -8.23 7.38 -4.95
N LEU A 85 -8.19 6.67 -6.05
CA LEU A 85 -8.90 6.94 -7.29
C LEU A 85 -9.95 5.84 -7.54
N GLU A 86 -11.00 6.20 -8.25
CA GLU A 86 -12.05 5.25 -8.62
C GLU A 86 -11.64 4.45 -9.87
N ASN A 87 -12.26 3.28 -10.05
CA ASN A 87 -12.03 2.40 -11.19
C ASN A 87 -12.18 3.15 -12.54
N GLY A 88 -11.26 2.89 -13.46
CA GLY A 88 -11.20 3.57 -14.76
C GLY A 88 -10.50 4.93 -14.73
N ALA A 89 -9.91 5.34 -13.61
CA ALA A 89 -9.16 6.59 -13.51
C ALA A 89 -7.95 6.61 -14.46
N GLU A 90 -7.62 7.81 -14.91
CA GLU A 90 -6.35 8.09 -15.58
C GLU A 90 -5.33 8.59 -14.57
N CYS A 91 -4.18 7.93 -14.52
CA CYS A 91 -3.08 8.24 -13.60
C CYS A 91 -1.92 8.85 -14.37
N SER A 92 -1.38 9.96 -13.86
CA SER A 92 -0.12 10.49 -14.39
C SER A 92 1.05 9.69 -13.83
N LEU A 93 1.98 9.32 -14.73
CA LEU A 93 3.28 8.75 -14.38
C LEU A 93 4.39 9.81 -14.32
N ASN A 94 4.06 11.09 -14.39
CA ASN A 94 5.04 12.18 -14.29
C ASN A 94 5.90 11.98 -13.04
N ALA A 95 7.22 11.91 -13.25
CA ALA A 95 8.22 11.69 -12.20
C ALA A 95 8.05 10.42 -11.35
N ASN A 96 7.18 9.46 -11.73
CA ASN A 96 7.13 8.16 -11.07
C ASN A 96 8.42 7.37 -11.37
N ALA A 97 9.24 7.16 -10.34
CA ALA A 97 10.55 6.53 -10.46
C ALA A 97 10.46 4.99 -10.55
N MET A 98 9.37 4.40 -10.08
CA MET A 98 9.21 2.94 -10.07
C MET A 98 8.60 2.42 -11.36
N GLY A 99 7.67 3.13 -11.98
CA GLY A 99 7.08 2.79 -13.28
C GLY A 99 6.43 1.41 -13.31
N VAL A 100 5.75 1.00 -12.24
CA VAL A 100 5.11 -0.32 -12.13
C VAL A 100 3.71 -0.21 -11.54
N ILE A 101 2.91 -1.27 -11.76
CA ILE A 101 1.64 -1.47 -11.07
C ILE A 101 1.63 -2.80 -10.31
N GLU A 102 0.78 -2.86 -9.31
CA GLU A 102 0.54 -4.02 -8.46
C GLU A 102 -0.95 -4.28 -8.35
N ALA A 103 -1.37 -5.56 -8.49
CA ALA A 103 -2.78 -5.96 -8.37
C ALA A 103 -3.01 -6.61 -7.01
N GLU A 104 -3.93 -6.04 -6.21
CA GLU A 104 -4.07 -6.34 -4.79
C GLU A 104 -5.51 -6.52 -4.34
N PHE A 105 -5.70 -7.33 -3.31
CA PHE A 105 -6.93 -7.31 -2.51
C PHE A 105 -6.88 -6.15 -1.52
N ALA A 106 -8.02 -5.50 -1.30
CA ALA A 106 -8.16 -4.44 -0.33
C ALA A 106 -9.38 -4.67 0.57
N PHE A 107 -9.20 -4.54 1.87
CA PHE A 107 -10.22 -4.80 2.88
C PHE A 107 -10.58 -3.50 3.61
N ARG A 108 -11.87 -3.13 3.61
CA ARG A 108 -12.37 -1.98 4.36
C ARG A 108 -12.91 -2.43 5.70
N PHE A 109 -12.43 -1.82 6.76
CA PHE A 109 -12.91 -2.09 8.11
C PHE A 109 -14.26 -1.44 8.37
N GLY A 110 -15.21 -2.21 8.90
CA GLY A 110 -16.53 -1.72 9.33
C GLY A 110 -16.53 -1.22 10.76
N GLU A 111 -15.54 -1.64 11.55
CA GLU A 111 -15.43 -1.36 12.97
C GLU A 111 -14.01 -0.96 13.35
N LEU A 112 -13.88 -0.20 14.44
CA LEU A 112 -12.58 0.11 15.04
C LEU A 112 -11.90 -1.19 15.54
N VAL A 113 -10.62 -1.34 15.19
CA VAL A 113 -9.75 -2.40 15.73
C VAL A 113 -8.73 -1.75 16.67
N PRO A 114 -8.93 -1.80 17.99
CA PRO A 114 -8.01 -1.19 18.93
C PRO A 114 -6.73 -2.02 19.09
N PRO A 115 -5.61 -1.41 19.52
CA PRO A 115 -4.43 -2.15 19.93
C PRO A 115 -4.73 -3.01 21.15
N ARG A 116 -4.09 -4.17 21.25
CA ARG A 116 -4.18 -5.07 22.42
C ARG A 116 -2.91 -5.89 22.56
N GLU A 117 -2.67 -6.45 23.77
CA GLU A 117 -1.49 -7.30 24.04
C GLU A 117 -1.53 -8.63 23.28
N ARG A 118 -2.71 -9.27 23.24
CA ARG A 118 -2.88 -10.54 22.50
C ARG A 118 -2.99 -10.26 21.01
N VAL A 119 -2.16 -10.93 20.19
CA VAL A 119 -2.22 -10.83 18.73
C VAL A 119 -3.61 -11.18 18.19
N TYR A 120 -4.06 -10.46 17.19
CA TYR A 120 -5.27 -10.76 16.43
C TYR A 120 -5.00 -11.92 15.46
N THR A 121 -5.90 -12.88 15.40
CA THR A 121 -5.89 -13.90 14.34
C THR A 121 -6.49 -13.34 13.05
N ALA A 122 -6.19 -13.97 11.91
CA ALA A 122 -6.78 -13.57 10.62
C ALA A 122 -8.32 -13.62 10.66
N GLU A 123 -8.91 -14.62 11.32
CA GLU A 123 -10.37 -14.74 11.49
C GLU A 123 -10.96 -13.57 12.30
N GLU A 124 -10.33 -13.23 13.44
CA GLU A 124 -10.76 -12.10 14.27
C GLU A 124 -10.69 -10.77 13.51
N VAL A 125 -9.65 -10.58 12.69
CA VAL A 125 -9.51 -9.38 11.87
C VAL A 125 -10.55 -9.35 10.76
N LEU A 126 -10.72 -10.47 10.04
CA LEU A 126 -11.68 -10.57 8.94
C LEU A 126 -13.13 -10.35 9.39
N SER A 127 -13.45 -10.73 10.64
CA SER A 127 -14.80 -10.50 11.20
C SER A 127 -15.14 -9.02 11.35
N ARG A 128 -14.15 -8.11 11.38
CA ARG A 128 -14.33 -6.65 11.48
C ARG A 128 -14.31 -5.93 10.14
N VAL A 129 -14.05 -6.68 9.06
CA VAL A 129 -14.07 -6.15 7.69
C VAL A 129 -15.52 -6.08 7.19
N SER A 130 -15.92 -4.94 6.64
CA SER A 130 -17.25 -4.76 6.03
C SER A 130 -17.26 -5.04 4.54
N GLU A 131 -16.17 -4.68 3.84
CA GLU A 131 -16.10 -4.71 2.37
C GLU A 131 -14.78 -5.29 1.88
N LEU A 132 -14.85 -6.01 0.75
CA LEU A 132 -13.72 -6.35 -0.09
C LEU A 132 -13.75 -5.44 -1.32
N CYS A 133 -12.64 -4.81 -1.64
CA CYS A 133 -12.40 -4.11 -2.90
C CYS A 133 -11.22 -4.75 -3.63
N LEU A 134 -11.15 -4.53 -4.93
CA LEU A 134 -10.03 -4.91 -5.78
C LEU A 134 -9.28 -3.64 -6.12
N THR A 135 -7.94 -3.71 -6.19
CA THR A 135 -7.14 -2.52 -6.41
C THR A 135 -6.00 -2.75 -7.39
N VAL A 136 -5.62 -1.67 -8.05
CA VAL A 136 -4.33 -1.50 -8.73
C VAL A 136 -3.58 -0.42 -7.97
N GLU A 137 -2.49 -0.79 -7.30
CA GLU A 137 -1.56 0.16 -6.72
C GLU A 137 -0.54 0.59 -7.75
N ILE A 138 -0.21 1.87 -7.78
CA ILE A 138 0.89 2.46 -8.53
C ILE A 138 1.87 2.98 -7.49
N PRO A 139 2.83 2.15 -7.03
CA PRO A 139 3.79 2.57 -6.03
C PRO A 139 4.79 3.56 -6.61
N ASP A 140 5.34 4.40 -5.73
CA ASP A 140 6.46 5.26 -6.09
C ASP A 140 7.30 5.65 -4.86
N THR A 141 8.60 5.87 -5.08
CA THR A 141 9.51 6.33 -4.04
C THR A 141 9.88 7.79 -4.25
N ARG A 142 10.07 8.52 -3.14
CA ARG A 142 10.59 9.91 -3.17
C ARG A 142 12.10 9.98 -3.21
N PHE A 143 12.78 8.84 -3.21
CA PHE A 143 14.24 8.79 -3.22
C PHE A 143 14.78 8.33 -4.57
N LYS A 144 15.83 8.98 -5.09
CA LYS A 144 16.51 8.60 -6.34
C LYS A 144 17.08 7.18 -6.31
N ALA A 145 17.41 6.69 -5.11
CA ALA A 145 17.74 5.30 -4.85
C ALA A 145 16.95 4.85 -3.63
N LEU A 146 16.64 3.56 -3.55
CA LEU A 146 15.99 3.01 -2.35
C LEU A 146 16.84 3.34 -1.11
N GLY A 147 16.38 4.29 -0.32
CA GLY A 147 17.12 4.89 0.81
C GLY A 147 17.29 3.98 2.03
N GLY A 148 17.05 2.67 1.87
CA GLY A 148 17.02 1.69 2.94
C GLY A 148 15.70 1.68 3.72
N LYS A 149 15.50 0.62 4.50
CA LYS A 149 14.24 0.32 5.22
C LYS A 149 13.63 1.52 5.95
N LEU A 150 14.46 2.28 6.68
CA LEU A 150 13.97 3.37 7.51
C LEU A 150 13.45 4.55 6.70
N GLN A 151 14.11 4.91 5.60
CA GLN A 151 13.63 5.99 4.74
C GLN A 151 12.41 5.55 3.92
N LEU A 152 12.35 4.28 3.46
CA LEU A 152 11.15 3.72 2.83
C LEU A 152 9.95 3.71 3.79
N LEU A 153 10.15 3.32 5.04
CA LEU A 153 9.10 3.45 6.06
C LEU A 153 8.67 4.91 6.24
N ALA A 154 9.61 5.84 6.34
CA ALA A 154 9.32 7.26 6.54
C ALA A 154 8.48 7.86 5.40
N GLU A 155 8.61 7.38 4.16
CA GLU A 155 7.82 7.81 2.99
C GLU A 155 6.55 6.98 2.74
N CYS A 156 6.00 6.33 3.76
CA CYS A 156 4.81 5.48 3.66
C CYS A 156 5.00 4.21 2.78
N ALA A 157 6.21 3.61 2.81
CA ALA A 157 6.51 2.36 2.10
C ALA A 157 6.16 2.39 0.60
N CYS A 158 6.58 3.44 -0.09
CA CYS A 158 6.32 3.68 -1.51
C CYS A 158 4.82 3.87 -1.86
N ALA A 159 3.97 4.29 -0.94
CA ALA A 159 2.58 4.60 -1.27
C ALA A 159 2.51 5.79 -2.24
N TRP A 160 1.70 5.66 -3.33
CA TRP A 160 1.49 6.73 -4.31
C TRP A 160 0.02 6.82 -4.71
N TRP A 161 -0.38 6.20 -5.82
CA TRP A 161 -1.76 6.12 -6.26
C TRP A 161 -2.34 4.73 -6.00
N LEU A 162 -3.62 4.71 -5.68
CA LEU A 162 -4.41 3.49 -5.51
C LEU A 162 -5.71 3.63 -6.29
N VAL A 163 -5.87 2.86 -7.37
CA VAL A 163 -7.14 2.75 -8.09
C VAL A 163 -7.94 1.60 -7.49
N LYS A 164 -9.17 1.86 -7.06
CA LYS A 164 -10.02 0.86 -6.41
C LYS A 164 -11.31 0.60 -7.17
N SER A 165 -11.80 -0.63 -7.10
CA SER A 165 -13.15 -1.00 -7.54
C SER A 165 -14.22 -0.50 -6.56
N GLU A 166 -15.48 -0.55 -7.01
CA GLU A 166 -16.60 -0.64 -6.08
C GLU A 166 -16.47 -1.89 -5.19
N PRO A 167 -17.10 -1.93 -4.02
CA PRO A 167 -17.11 -3.11 -3.17
C PRO A 167 -17.65 -4.34 -3.90
N VAL A 168 -16.98 -5.48 -3.70
CA VAL A 168 -17.42 -6.77 -4.24
C VAL A 168 -18.75 -7.16 -3.64
N THR A 169 -19.75 -7.45 -4.48
CA THR A 169 -21.13 -7.69 -4.04
C THR A 169 -21.44 -9.16 -3.73
N MET A 170 -20.63 -10.09 -4.27
CA MET A 170 -20.80 -11.52 -3.96
C MET A 170 -20.33 -11.87 -2.55
N ASN A 171 -20.73 -13.02 -2.03
CA ASN A 171 -20.19 -13.53 -0.77
C ASN A 171 -18.72 -13.97 -0.97
N TRP A 172 -17.79 -13.10 -0.57
CA TRP A 172 -16.35 -13.32 -0.66
C TRP A 172 -15.73 -13.90 0.62
N ARG A 173 -16.50 -13.98 1.73
CA ARG A 173 -15.94 -14.41 3.03
C ARG A 173 -15.49 -15.87 3.05
N ASP A 174 -16.14 -16.71 2.24
CA ASP A 174 -15.83 -18.12 2.11
C ASP A 174 -14.84 -18.42 0.96
N LEU A 175 -14.33 -17.35 0.30
CA LEU A 175 -13.37 -17.50 -0.79
C LEU A 175 -12.03 -18.08 -0.29
N ASP A 176 -11.48 -19.01 -1.05
CA ASP A 176 -10.07 -19.40 -0.89
C ASP A 176 -9.18 -18.33 -1.54
N PHE A 177 -8.85 -17.28 -0.77
CA PHE A 177 -7.99 -16.19 -1.23
C PHE A 177 -6.61 -16.70 -1.64
N LYS A 178 -6.05 -17.68 -0.95
CA LYS A 178 -4.73 -18.23 -1.21
C LYS A 178 -4.61 -18.75 -2.65
N SER A 179 -5.58 -19.53 -3.10
CA SER A 179 -5.58 -20.13 -4.45
C SER A 179 -6.22 -19.23 -5.51
N HIS A 180 -6.88 -18.13 -5.11
CA HIS A 180 -7.60 -17.27 -6.03
C HIS A 180 -6.66 -16.62 -7.05
N GLN A 181 -6.93 -16.87 -8.34
CA GLN A 181 -6.09 -16.40 -9.43
C GLN A 181 -6.37 -14.94 -9.77
N VAL A 182 -5.30 -14.22 -10.03
CA VAL A 182 -5.32 -12.82 -10.50
C VAL A 182 -4.48 -12.73 -11.75
N THR A 183 -4.99 -12.06 -12.77
CA THR A 183 -4.24 -11.81 -14.01
C THR A 183 -4.20 -10.30 -14.30
N VAL A 184 -3.16 -9.89 -15.00
CA VAL A 184 -3.04 -8.50 -15.48
C VAL A 184 -2.86 -8.53 -17.00
N ALA A 185 -3.70 -7.77 -17.69
CA ALA A 185 -3.53 -7.45 -19.09
C ALA A 185 -3.03 -6.00 -19.23
N LYS A 186 -2.11 -5.79 -20.17
CA LYS A 186 -1.62 -4.49 -20.59
C LYS A 186 -1.87 -4.31 -22.09
N ASN A 187 -2.59 -3.25 -22.46
CA ASN A 187 -2.96 -2.96 -23.84
C ASN A 187 -3.69 -4.14 -24.52
N GLY A 188 -4.54 -4.84 -23.76
CA GLY A 188 -5.32 -6.00 -24.21
C GLY A 188 -4.57 -7.34 -24.21
N GLU A 189 -3.27 -7.38 -23.90
CA GLU A 189 -2.48 -8.61 -23.84
C GLU A 189 -2.19 -9.02 -22.39
N LYS A 190 -2.43 -10.29 -22.03
CA LYS A 190 -2.09 -10.84 -20.71
C LYS A 190 -0.57 -10.80 -20.51
N VAL A 191 -0.10 -10.07 -19.49
CA VAL A 191 1.33 -9.87 -19.20
C VAL A 191 1.77 -10.46 -17.86
N ALA A 192 0.84 -10.69 -16.93
CA ALA A 192 1.16 -11.31 -15.65
C ALA A 192 0.01 -12.18 -15.13
N GLU A 193 0.35 -13.15 -14.28
CA GLU A 193 -0.58 -13.96 -13.52
C GLU A 193 0.01 -14.29 -12.16
N GLY A 194 -0.86 -14.54 -11.19
CA GLY A 194 -0.48 -14.93 -9.85
C GLY A 194 -1.70 -15.27 -9.01
N SER A 195 -1.53 -15.29 -7.71
CA SER A 195 -2.62 -15.62 -6.78
C SER A 195 -2.40 -14.98 -5.43
N GLY A 196 -3.40 -15.07 -4.56
CA GLY A 196 -3.27 -14.60 -3.19
C GLY A 196 -2.16 -15.28 -2.38
N ALA A 197 -1.69 -16.47 -2.80
CA ALA A 197 -0.54 -17.11 -2.16
C ALA A 197 0.76 -16.27 -2.20
N ASN A 198 0.87 -15.32 -3.13
CA ASN A 198 2.01 -14.42 -3.23
C ASN A 198 2.03 -13.35 -2.12
N VAL A 199 0.92 -13.21 -1.39
CA VAL A 199 0.71 -12.19 -0.37
C VAL A 199 0.81 -12.83 1.01
N LEU A 200 2.02 -12.92 1.58
CA LEU A 200 2.29 -13.61 2.85
C LEU A 200 1.58 -14.98 2.97
N GLU A 201 1.54 -15.73 1.86
CA GLU A 201 0.82 -17.00 1.68
C GLU A 201 -0.71 -16.89 1.65
N ASP A 202 -1.31 -15.84 2.19
CA ASP A 202 -2.75 -15.57 2.18
C ASP A 202 -3.01 -14.08 2.49
N PRO A 203 -3.79 -13.35 1.69
CA PRO A 203 -4.13 -11.95 1.95
C PRO A 203 -4.71 -11.69 3.35
N ARG A 204 -5.38 -12.68 3.95
CA ARG A 204 -5.93 -12.59 5.32
C ARG A 204 -4.83 -12.59 6.37
N GLU A 205 -3.74 -13.30 6.14
CA GLU A 205 -2.55 -13.28 7.00
C GLU A 205 -1.81 -11.94 6.90
N ALA A 206 -1.71 -11.37 5.69
CA ALA A 206 -1.17 -10.04 5.49
C ALA A 206 -1.99 -8.98 6.24
N LEU A 207 -3.32 -9.06 6.14
CA LEU A 207 -4.23 -8.18 6.88
C LEU A 207 -4.04 -8.29 8.40
N SER A 208 -3.95 -9.53 8.92
CA SER A 208 -3.68 -9.80 10.34
C SER A 208 -2.31 -9.27 10.77
N TRP A 209 -1.28 -9.46 9.93
CA TRP A 209 0.05 -8.91 10.17
C TRP A 209 0.00 -7.39 10.35
N LEU A 210 -0.67 -6.66 9.45
CA LEU A 210 -0.77 -5.20 9.54
C LEU A 210 -1.45 -4.75 10.83
N VAL A 211 -2.60 -5.35 11.17
CA VAL A 211 -3.33 -5.00 12.39
C VAL A 211 -2.45 -5.17 13.63
N ASN A 212 -1.68 -6.26 13.69
CA ASN A 212 -0.78 -6.51 14.81
C ASN A 212 0.45 -5.60 14.79
N ASP A 213 1.00 -5.30 13.62
CA ASP A 213 2.14 -4.39 13.47
C ASP A 213 1.78 -2.98 13.94
N VAL A 214 0.69 -2.38 13.44
CA VAL A 214 0.27 -1.04 13.88
C VAL A 214 -0.22 -1.04 15.33
N GLY A 215 -0.90 -2.11 15.75
CA GLY A 215 -1.35 -2.31 17.14
C GLY A 215 -0.20 -2.37 18.13
N SER A 216 0.94 -2.96 17.76
CA SER A 216 2.15 -3.00 18.61
C SER A 216 2.72 -1.61 18.93
N ARG A 217 2.41 -0.63 18.09
CA ARG A 217 2.78 0.79 18.25
C ARG A 217 1.68 1.62 18.91
N GLY A 218 0.62 0.99 19.42
CA GLY A 218 -0.51 1.67 20.05
C GLY A 218 -1.48 2.33 19.06
N VAL A 219 -1.40 2.01 17.76
CA VAL A 219 -2.24 2.57 16.71
C VAL A 219 -3.43 1.65 16.45
N SER A 220 -4.63 2.22 16.33
CA SER A 220 -5.85 1.51 15.94
C SER A 220 -6.04 1.55 14.44
N ILE A 221 -6.71 0.54 13.88
CA ILE A 221 -7.32 0.67 12.54
C ILE A 221 -8.73 1.23 12.70
N GLY A 222 -9.02 2.35 12.07
CA GLY A 222 -10.31 3.03 12.15
C GLY A 222 -11.41 2.36 11.32
N ALA A 223 -12.66 2.50 11.77
CA ALA A 223 -13.79 2.16 10.91
C ALA A 223 -13.77 3.02 9.62
N GLY A 224 -13.97 2.39 8.47
CA GLY A 224 -13.87 3.02 7.15
C GLY A 224 -12.47 3.02 6.54
N GLU A 225 -11.41 2.72 7.30
CA GLU A 225 -10.07 2.59 6.73
C GLU A 225 -9.97 1.38 5.79
N LEU A 226 -9.26 1.58 4.67
CA LEU A 226 -8.98 0.56 3.66
C LEU A 226 -7.56 0.03 3.86
N VAL A 227 -7.39 -1.29 3.79
CA VAL A 227 -6.07 -1.94 3.86
C VAL A 227 -5.83 -2.72 2.58
N THR A 228 -4.78 -2.38 1.81
CA THR A 228 -4.29 -3.17 0.69
C THR A 228 -3.23 -4.15 1.17
N THR A 229 -3.23 -5.36 0.62
CA THR A 229 -2.53 -6.49 1.23
C THR A 229 -1.22 -6.88 0.56
N GLY A 230 -0.82 -6.17 -0.48
CA GLY A 230 0.35 -6.50 -1.29
C GLY A 230 -0.02 -7.24 -2.58
N THR A 231 0.90 -7.20 -3.53
CA THR A 231 0.62 -7.65 -4.90
C THR A 231 0.46 -9.16 -5.02
N CYS A 232 -0.61 -9.56 -5.74
CA CYS A 232 -0.86 -10.97 -6.11
C CYS A 232 -0.03 -11.42 -7.31
N VAL A 233 0.52 -10.49 -8.10
CA VAL A 233 1.31 -10.75 -9.31
C VAL A 233 2.70 -10.14 -9.18
N VAL A 234 3.62 -10.52 -10.05
CA VAL A 234 4.88 -9.78 -10.19
C VAL A 234 4.54 -8.36 -10.68
N PRO A 235 5.11 -7.29 -10.08
CA PRO A 235 4.84 -5.92 -10.51
C PRO A 235 5.03 -5.74 -12.02
N VAL A 236 4.05 -5.14 -12.69
CA VAL A 236 4.02 -4.99 -14.16
C VAL A 236 4.55 -3.62 -14.54
N PRO A 237 5.61 -3.53 -15.36
CA PRO A 237 6.10 -2.24 -15.85
C PRO A 237 5.07 -1.51 -16.71
N VAL A 238 4.94 -0.20 -16.47
CA VAL A 238 4.01 0.68 -17.20
C VAL A 238 4.71 1.94 -17.70
N SER A 239 4.15 2.51 -18.76
CA SER A 239 4.59 3.74 -19.41
C SER A 239 3.39 4.62 -19.77
N PRO A 240 3.58 5.93 -19.99
CA PRO A 240 2.52 6.77 -20.53
C PRO A 240 1.91 6.17 -21.82
N GLY A 241 0.58 6.15 -21.88
CA GLY A 241 -0.19 5.55 -22.97
C GLY A 241 -0.61 4.09 -22.71
N ASP A 242 -0.10 3.42 -21.68
CA ASP A 242 -0.53 2.06 -21.35
C ASP A 242 -1.92 2.03 -20.70
N GLU A 243 -2.68 1.00 -21.03
CA GLU A 243 -3.95 0.62 -20.39
C GLU A 243 -3.78 -0.69 -19.62
N ILE A 244 -4.23 -0.72 -18.39
CA ILE A 244 -4.14 -1.88 -17.49
C ILE A 244 -5.53 -2.38 -17.15
N LEU A 245 -5.70 -3.70 -17.22
CA LEU A 245 -6.83 -4.44 -16.70
C LEU A 245 -6.32 -5.51 -15.72
N ALA A 246 -6.61 -5.34 -14.43
CA ALA A 246 -6.41 -6.36 -13.41
C ALA A 246 -7.71 -7.17 -13.24
N ASP A 247 -7.65 -8.47 -13.54
CA ASP A 247 -8.80 -9.38 -13.49
C ASP A 247 -8.68 -10.33 -12.31
N PHE A 248 -9.64 -10.24 -11.40
CA PHE A 248 -9.80 -11.08 -10.21
C PHE A 248 -10.91 -12.13 -10.41
N GLY A 249 -11.16 -12.54 -11.65
CA GLY A 249 -12.13 -13.59 -11.99
C GLY A 249 -13.54 -13.22 -11.51
N VAL A 250 -14.15 -14.13 -10.74
CA VAL A 250 -15.54 -13.97 -10.26
C VAL A 250 -15.76 -12.75 -9.35
N LEU A 251 -14.70 -12.16 -8.81
CA LEU A 251 -14.79 -10.98 -7.95
C LEU A 251 -14.93 -9.68 -8.73
N GLY A 252 -14.48 -9.66 -10.00
CA GLY A 252 -14.55 -8.47 -10.86
C GLY A 252 -13.17 -8.03 -11.36
N GLN A 253 -13.11 -6.79 -11.85
CA GLN A 253 -11.95 -6.23 -12.53
C GLN A 253 -11.68 -4.80 -12.09
N VAL A 254 -10.43 -4.36 -12.24
CA VAL A 254 -10.01 -2.97 -12.04
C VAL A 254 -9.25 -2.51 -13.28
N GLU A 255 -9.61 -1.34 -13.78
CA GLU A 255 -9.01 -0.73 -14.95
C GLU A 255 -8.34 0.60 -14.59
N THR A 256 -7.24 0.90 -15.24
CA THR A 256 -6.59 2.22 -15.18
C THR A 256 -5.79 2.46 -16.45
N ARG A 257 -5.52 3.72 -16.76
CA ARG A 257 -4.66 4.12 -17.88
C ARG A 257 -3.70 5.20 -17.44
N PHE A 258 -2.63 5.37 -18.21
CA PHE A 258 -1.52 6.26 -17.86
C PHE A 258 -1.32 7.35 -18.90
N ASN A 259 -1.01 8.58 -18.44
CA ASN A 259 -0.62 9.71 -19.28
C ASN A 259 0.73 10.30 -18.85
#